data_169f4cbe5964d41dee4ffe03c0f08d55
#
_entry.id   169f4cbe5964d41dee4ffe03c0f08d55
#
_cell.length_a   1.000
_cell.length_b   1.000
_cell.length_c   1.000
_cell.angle_alpha   90.00
_cell.angle_beta   90.00
_cell.angle_gamma   90.00
#
_symmetry.space_group_name_H-M   'P 1'
#
loop_
_entity.id
_entity.type
_entity.pdbx_description
1 polymer ?
#
loop_
_entity_poly.entity_id
_entity_poly.type
_entity_poly.pdbx_seq_one_letter_code
_entity_poly.pdbx_strand_id
1 'polypeptide(L)'
;MSNTDDIRWVTQVALLGDKNAFDKLTCKYQSPIRRFFMNLTVGDGPLSDDLAQETFIKAYLNITAFKGLSGFSTWLYRIAYNVYYDSVRAQKHYEDIDETVIDNQHHTLNEFSAEKMDIYKALKMLRKEEQTAVLLFYMEDKTHKEIAKIMNCPLGTAKTYILKGKERLTVYLTKAGYGN
;
A
#
# COMPACT_ATOMS: atom_id res chain seq x y z
N MET A 1 -20.48 -3.22 3.21
CA MET A 1 -20.10 -4.60 3.61
C MET A 1 -19.34 -4.47 4.90
N SER A 2 -19.81 -5.14 5.96
CA SER A 2 -19.36 -4.89 7.32
C SER A 2 -18.10 -5.68 7.68
N ASN A 3 -17.42 -5.25 8.76
CA ASN A 3 -16.28 -5.99 9.35
C ASN A 3 -16.68 -7.41 9.82
N THR A 4 -17.97 -7.65 10.03
CA THR A 4 -18.56 -8.93 10.43
C THR A 4 -18.47 -9.98 9.31
N ASP A 5 -18.65 -9.56 8.05
CA ASP A 5 -18.54 -10.46 6.89
C ASP A 5 -17.10 -10.96 6.73
N ASP A 6 -16.13 -10.08 6.93
CA ASP A 6 -14.71 -10.44 6.84
C ASP A 6 -14.33 -11.51 7.85
N ILE A 7 -14.76 -11.36 9.10
CA ILE A 7 -14.48 -12.33 10.16
C ILE A 7 -15.11 -13.70 9.81
N ARG A 8 -16.34 -13.69 9.31
CA ARG A 8 -17.02 -14.93 8.89
C ARG A 8 -16.23 -15.62 7.77
N TRP A 9 -15.85 -14.91 6.71
CA TRP A 9 -15.10 -15.49 5.58
C TRP A 9 -13.72 -15.95 6.01
N VAL A 10 -13.01 -15.18 6.81
CA VAL A 10 -11.71 -15.60 7.37
C VAL A 10 -11.85 -16.90 8.17
N THR A 11 -12.89 -17.02 9.00
CA THR A 11 -13.13 -18.23 9.79
C THR A 11 -13.41 -19.44 8.88
N GLN A 12 -14.21 -19.25 7.81
CA GLN A 12 -14.50 -20.31 6.84
C GLN A 12 -13.21 -20.77 6.12
N VAL A 13 -12.36 -19.84 5.71
CA VAL A 13 -11.07 -20.17 5.08
C VAL A 13 -10.16 -20.88 6.08
N ALA A 14 -9.99 -20.32 7.28
CA ALA A 14 -9.03 -20.82 8.26
C ALA A 14 -9.40 -22.22 8.83
N LEU A 15 -10.70 -22.51 9.02
CA LEU A 15 -11.13 -23.76 9.63
C LEU A 15 -11.51 -24.83 8.59
N LEU A 16 -12.07 -24.42 7.45
CA LEU A 16 -12.66 -25.33 6.46
C LEU A 16 -11.89 -25.37 5.14
N GLY A 17 -10.89 -24.48 4.96
CA GLY A 17 -10.17 -24.35 3.69
C GLY A 17 -11.05 -23.84 2.54
N ASP A 18 -12.16 -23.14 2.87
CA ASP A 18 -13.15 -22.71 1.88
C ASP A 18 -12.59 -21.64 0.94
N LYS A 19 -12.23 -22.05 -0.26
CA LYS A 19 -11.70 -21.17 -1.31
C LYS A 19 -12.70 -20.11 -1.75
N ASN A 20 -14.01 -20.44 -1.80
CA ASN A 20 -15.03 -19.46 -2.19
C ASN A 20 -15.14 -18.31 -1.16
N ALA A 21 -14.90 -18.59 0.13
CA ALA A 21 -14.85 -17.56 1.15
C ALA A 21 -13.61 -16.65 0.95
N PHE A 22 -12.45 -17.21 0.54
CA PHE A 22 -11.28 -16.39 0.22
C PHE A 22 -11.50 -15.56 -1.05
N ASP A 23 -12.14 -16.10 -2.07
CA ASP A 23 -12.50 -15.35 -3.29
C ASP A 23 -13.36 -14.13 -2.97
N LYS A 24 -14.28 -14.21 -2.01
CA LYS A 24 -15.07 -13.06 -1.55
C LYS A 24 -14.21 -11.99 -0.89
N LEU A 25 -13.22 -12.39 -0.08
CA LEU A 25 -12.23 -11.46 0.49
C LEU A 25 -11.40 -10.80 -0.62
N THR A 26 -10.92 -11.59 -1.58
CA THR A 26 -10.15 -11.09 -2.72
C THR A 26 -10.97 -10.11 -3.54
N CYS A 27 -12.19 -10.45 -3.93
CA CYS A 27 -13.08 -9.56 -4.68
C CYS A 27 -13.35 -8.23 -3.95
N LYS A 28 -13.46 -8.27 -2.62
CA LYS A 28 -13.68 -7.07 -1.81
C LYS A 28 -12.45 -6.17 -1.77
N TYR A 29 -11.25 -6.73 -1.67
CA TYR A 29 -10.03 -6.00 -1.38
C TYR A 29 -9.08 -5.81 -2.57
N GLN A 30 -9.26 -6.51 -3.70
CA GLN A 30 -8.34 -6.42 -4.85
C GLN A 30 -8.19 -5.00 -5.39
N SER A 31 -9.28 -4.27 -5.61
CA SER A 31 -9.22 -2.90 -6.13
C SER A 31 -8.57 -1.92 -5.15
N PRO A 32 -8.89 -1.89 -3.85
CA PRO A 32 -8.18 -1.08 -2.86
C PRO A 32 -6.68 -1.40 -2.79
N ILE A 33 -6.30 -2.67 -2.72
CA ILE A 33 -4.89 -3.09 -2.62
C ILE A 33 -4.12 -2.72 -3.90
N ARG A 34 -4.69 -2.98 -5.08
CA ARG A 34 -4.09 -2.57 -6.35
C ARG A 34 -3.88 -1.06 -6.41
N ARG A 35 -4.91 -0.27 -6.06
CA ARG A 35 -4.83 1.20 -6.03
C ARG A 35 -3.75 1.69 -5.06
N PHE A 36 -3.64 1.07 -3.88
CA PHE A 36 -2.60 1.38 -2.91
C PHE A 36 -1.21 1.18 -3.51
N PHE A 37 -0.96 0.06 -4.19
CA PHE A 37 0.32 -0.18 -4.86
C PHE A 37 0.55 0.77 -6.04
N MET A 38 -0.47 1.05 -6.86
CA MET A 38 -0.35 2.05 -7.95
C MET A 38 0.14 3.41 -7.45
N ASN A 39 -0.29 3.82 -6.26
CA ASN A 39 0.17 5.07 -5.67
C ASN A 39 1.56 4.96 -5.03
N LEU A 40 1.93 3.81 -4.46
CA LEU A 40 3.26 3.55 -3.91
C LEU A 40 4.33 3.43 -4.99
N THR A 41 4.01 2.79 -6.11
CA THR A 41 4.90 2.58 -7.26
C THR A 41 4.87 3.75 -8.25
N VAL A 42 4.10 4.81 -7.92
CA VAL A 42 3.98 6.03 -8.75
C VAL A 42 3.49 5.70 -10.17
N GLY A 43 2.52 4.81 -10.27
CA GLY A 43 1.84 4.48 -11.53
C GLY A 43 2.38 3.27 -12.28
N ASP A 44 3.34 2.54 -11.73
CA ASP A 44 3.81 1.28 -12.33
C ASP A 44 2.73 0.19 -12.20
N GLY A 45 1.97 0.00 -13.28
CA GLY A 45 0.86 -0.95 -13.34
C GLY A 45 1.31 -2.40 -13.16
N PRO A 46 2.23 -2.91 -13.99
CA PRO A 46 2.74 -4.27 -13.88
C PRO A 46 3.26 -4.61 -12.49
N LEU A 47 4.15 -3.78 -11.93
CA LEU A 47 4.66 -3.97 -10.58
C LEU A 47 3.54 -3.95 -9.53
N SER A 48 2.56 -3.05 -9.68
CA SER A 48 1.42 -2.97 -8.76
C SER A 48 0.56 -4.23 -8.78
N ASP A 49 0.37 -4.83 -9.95
CA ASP A 49 -0.39 -6.06 -10.13
C ASP A 49 0.35 -7.26 -9.49
N ASP A 50 1.66 -7.34 -9.68
CA ASP A 50 2.51 -8.39 -9.08
C ASP A 50 2.51 -8.29 -7.54
N LEU A 51 2.70 -7.08 -6.99
CA LEU A 51 2.67 -6.85 -5.54
C LEU A 51 1.29 -7.15 -4.93
N ALA A 52 0.20 -6.82 -5.66
CA ALA A 52 -1.15 -7.15 -5.21
C ALA A 52 -1.37 -8.66 -5.19
N GLN A 53 -0.96 -9.36 -6.24
CA GLN A 53 -1.05 -10.82 -6.32
C GLN A 53 -0.26 -11.48 -5.19
N GLU A 54 0.99 -11.08 -4.99
CA GLU A 54 1.83 -11.59 -3.90
C GLU A 54 1.20 -11.36 -2.53
N THR A 55 0.57 -10.20 -2.31
CA THR A 55 -0.14 -9.87 -1.08
C THR A 55 -1.26 -10.88 -0.80
N PHE A 56 -2.09 -11.21 -1.81
CA PHE A 56 -3.19 -12.18 -1.63
C PHE A 56 -2.68 -13.60 -1.45
N ILE A 57 -1.61 -14.00 -2.14
CA ILE A 57 -0.95 -15.29 -1.93
C ILE A 57 -0.46 -15.39 -0.48
N LYS A 58 0.29 -14.39 0.01
CA LYS A 58 0.77 -14.36 1.40
C LYS A 58 -0.39 -14.32 2.41
N ALA A 59 -1.46 -13.59 2.10
CA ALA A 59 -2.66 -13.56 2.95
C ALA A 59 -3.33 -14.94 3.03
N TYR A 60 -3.50 -15.63 1.92
CA TYR A 60 -4.08 -16.99 1.89
C TYR A 60 -3.25 -17.98 2.70
N LEU A 61 -1.94 -18.01 2.46
CA LEU A 61 -1.02 -18.93 3.13
C LEU A 61 -0.91 -18.69 4.64
N ASN A 62 -1.16 -17.45 5.08
CA ASN A 62 -1.05 -17.05 6.49
C ASN A 62 -2.41 -16.74 7.15
N ILE A 63 -3.53 -17.14 6.53
CA ILE A 63 -4.87 -16.79 7.02
C ILE A 63 -5.13 -17.27 8.46
N THR A 64 -4.56 -18.43 8.84
CA THR A 64 -4.64 -18.99 10.18
C THR A 64 -3.91 -18.16 11.25
N ALA A 65 -2.97 -17.30 10.83
CA ALA A 65 -2.27 -16.38 11.74
C ALA A 65 -3.10 -15.11 12.05
N PHE A 66 -4.22 -14.91 11.39
CA PHE A 66 -5.14 -13.80 11.69
C PHE A 66 -5.87 -14.08 13.00
N LYS A 67 -5.48 -13.39 14.07
CA LYS A 67 -6.03 -13.59 15.43
C LYS A 67 -7.23 -12.68 15.77
N GLY A 68 -7.73 -11.90 14.83
CA GLY A 68 -8.85 -10.97 15.08
C GLY A 68 -8.52 -9.79 15.99
N LEU A 69 -7.24 -9.54 16.33
CA LEU A 69 -6.81 -8.40 17.17
C LEU A 69 -6.88 -7.05 16.44
N SER A 70 -7.20 -7.06 15.19
CA SER A 70 -7.50 -5.89 14.35
C SER A 70 -8.49 -6.30 13.28
N GLY A 71 -9.08 -5.34 12.54
CA GLY A 71 -9.87 -5.66 11.36
C GLY A 71 -9.03 -6.40 10.31
N PHE A 72 -9.66 -7.27 9.50
CA PHE A 72 -8.99 -7.99 8.42
C PHE A 72 -8.29 -7.04 7.44
N SER A 73 -8.92 -5.92 7.13
CA SER A 73 -8.32 -4.86 6.31
C SER A 73 -6.96 -4.40 6.85
N THR A 74 -6.87 -4.10 8.14
CA THR A 74 -5.60 -3.67 8.78
C THR A 74 -4.53 -4.75 8.67
N TRP A 75 -4.89 -6.00 8.87
CA TRP A 75 -3.99 -7.14 8.74
C TRP A 75 -3.53 -7.34 7.29
N LEU A 76 -4.43 -7.23 6.32
CA LEU A 76 -4.11 -7.34 4.90
C LEU A 76 -3.17 -6.21 4.44
N TYR A 77 -3.44 -4.96 4.84
CA TYR A 77 -2.55 -3.84 4.53
C TYR A 77 -1.17 -3.97 5.18
N ARG A 78 -1.06 -4.64 6.33
CA ARG A 78 0.24 -4.97 6.93
C ARG A 78 1.02 -5.96 6.06
N ILE A 79 0.35 -6.94 5.46
CA ILE A 79 0.98 -7.85 4.49
C ILE A 79 1.42 -7.07 3.26
N ALA A 80 0.55 -6.23 2.70
CA ALA A 80 0.86 -5.39 1.54
C ALA A 80 2.06 -4.45 1.81
N TYR A 81 2.11 -3.83 3.00
CA TYR A 81 3.24 -3.02 3.42
C TYR A 81 4.56 -3.81 3.40
N ASN A 82 4.57 -5.01 3.98
CA ASN A 82 5.76 -5.85 4.01
C ASN A 82 6.18 -6.29 2.60
N VAL A 83 5.24 -6.71 1.75
CA VAL A 83 5.50 -7.08 0.34
C VAL A 83 6.18 -5.92 -0.39
N TYR A 84 5.66 -4.70 -0.27
CA TYR A 84 6.26 -3.52 -0.90
C TYR A 84 7.68 -3.24 -0.40
N TYR A 85 7.90 -3.28 0.91
CA TYR A 85 9.22 -2.99 1.47
C TYR A 85 10.25 -4.08 1.18
N ASP A 86 9.83 -5.33 1.08
CA ASP A 86 10.69 -6.44 0.66
C ASP A 86 11.11 -6.26 -0.82
N SER A 87 10.17 -5.87 -1.70
CA SER A 87 10.44 -5.54 -3.10
C SER A 87 11.45 -4.38 -3.23
N VAL A 88 11.23 -3.28 -2.49
CA VAL A 88 12.16 -2.13 -2.50
C VAL A 88 13.56 -2.50 -2.00
N ARG A 89 13.66 -3.37 -0.98
CA ARG A 89 14.96 -3.85 -0.50
C ARG A 89 15.67 -4.74 -1.53
N ALA A 90 14.92 -5.64 -2.16
CA ALA A 90 15.46 -6.49 -3.20
C ALA A 90 16.00 -5.65 -4.37
N GLN A 91 15.25 -4.65 -4.83
CA GLN A 91 15.69 -3.77 -5.90
C GLN A 91 16.99 -3.03 -5.56
N LYS A 92 17.11 -2.45 -4.37
CA LYS A 92 18.34 -1.78 -3.92
C LYS A 92 19.53 -2.72 -3.93
N HIS A 93 19.36 -3.96 -3.51
CA HIS A 93 20.45 -4.94 -3.48
C HIS A 93 20.93 -5.29 -4.90
N TYR A 94 20.04 -5.29 -5.89
CA TYR A 94 20.42 -5.49 -7.30
C TYR A 94 21.13 -4.26 -7.87
N GLU A 95 20.69 -3.05 -7.56
CA GLU A 95 21.31 -1.79 -7.99
C GLU A 95 22.74 -1.62 -7.42
N ASP A 96 22.97 -2.06 -6.17
CA ASP A 96 24.31 -2.05 -5.54
C ASP A 96 25.30 -3.05 -6.17
N ILE A 97 24.80 -4.08 -6.88
CA ILE A 97 25.62 -5.12 -7.52
C ILE A 97 25.94 -4.78 -8.99
N ASP A 98 25.04 -4.06 -9.66
CA ASP A 98 25.14 -3.77 -11.10
C ASP A 98 24.96 -2.27 -11.36
N GLU A 99 26.07 -1.52 -11.39
CA GLU A 99 26.11 -0.06 -11.67
C GLU A 99 25.56 0.31 -13.07
N THR A 100 25.17 -0.67 -13.90
CA THR A 100 24.70 -0.47 -15.28
C THR A 100 23.19 -0.46 -15.44
N VAL A 101 22.40 -0.63 -14.38
CA VAL A 101 20.94 -0.63 -14.47
C VAL A 101 20.42 0.81 -14.57
N ILE A 102 20.32 1.28 -15.80
CA ILE A 102 19.67 2.53 -16.20
C ILE A 102 18.20 2.46 -15.75
N ASP A 103 17.78 3.51 -15.06
CA ASP A 103 16.41 3.80 -14.59
C ASP A 103 15.35 3.54 -15.69
N ASN A 104 14.79 2.33 -15.73
CA ASN A 104 13.74 1.92 -16.65
C ASN A 104 12.33 2.35 -16.20
N GLN A 105 12.21 3.34 -15.29
CA GLN A 105 10.91 3.80 -14.76
C GLN A 105 10.09 4.68 -15.72
N HIS A 106 10.41 4.73 -17.02
CA HIS A 106 9.76 5.65 -17.96
C HIS A 106 8.53 5.11 -18.72
N HIS A 107 8.04 3.91 -18.44
CA HIS A 107 7.14 3.25 -19.41
C HIS A 107 5.62 3.51 -19.27
N THR A 108 5.10 4.25 -18.27
CA THR A 108 3.64 4.36 -18.11
C THR A 108 3.08 5.76 -17.85
N LEU A 109 3.90 6.79 -17.78
CA LEU A 109 3.40 8.14 -17.42
C LEU A 109 2.57 8.83 -18.51
N ASN A 110 2.62 8.37 -19.77
CA ASN A 110 1.94 9.02 -20.90
C ASN A 110 0.42 8.80 -20.94
N GLU A 111 -0.14 7.91 -20.13
CA GLU A 111 -1.58 7.61 -20.10
C GLU A 111 -2.35 8.36 -19.00
N PHE A 112 -1.67 9.12 -18.15
CA PHE A 112 -2.29 9.81 -17.02
C PHE A 112 -2.60 11.28 -17.37
N SER A 113 -3.70 11.82 -16.79
CA SER A 113 -3.97 13.25 -16.84
C SER A 113 -2.85 14.06 -16.19
N ALA A 114 -2.68 15.32 -16.61
CA ALA A 114 -1.64 16.22 -16.06
C ALA A 114 -1.72 16.30 -14.52
N GLU A 115 -2.94 16.40 -13.97
CA GLU A 115 -3.19 16.45 -12.52
C GLU A 115 -2.71 15.18 -11.80
N LYS A 116 -2.95 14.00 -12.39
CA LYS A 116 -2.52 12.73 -11.83
C LYS A 116 -0.99 12.59 -11.88
N MET A 117 -0.37 13.09 -12.93
CA MET A 117 1.09 13.17 -13.03
C MET A 117 1.69 14.05 -11.94
N ASP A 118 1.08 15.19 -11.64
CA ASP A 118 1.57 16.10 -10.59
C ASP A 118 1.41 15.49 -9.20
N ILE A 119 0.33 14.74 -8.95
CA ILE A 119 0.17 13.98 -7.71
C ILE A 119 1.28 12.91 -7.59
N TYR A 120 1.58 12.17 -8.65
CA TYR A 120 2.65 11.16 -8.62
C TYR A 120 4.03 11.79 -8.41
N LYS A 121 4.33 12.94 -9.06
CA LYS A 121 5.57 13.69 -8.80
C LYS A 121 5.64 14.13 -7.33
N ALA A 122 4.54 14.63 -6.78
CA ALA A 122 4.46 15.03 -5.37
C ALA A 122 4.71 13.83 -4.44
N LEU A 123 4.10 12.68 -4.71
CA LEU A 123 4.31 11.45 -3.93
C LEU A 123 5.77 10.96 -4.01
N LYS A 124 6.43 11.08 -5.17
CA LYS A 124 7.85 10.70 -5.35
C LYS A 124 8.81 11.54 -4.50
N MET A 125 8.41 12.74 -4.10
CA MET A 125 9.22 13.63 -3.23
C MET A 125 9.19 13.22 -1.75
N LEU A 126 8.27 12.35 -1.36
CA LEU A 126 8.15 11.86 0.01
C LEU A 126 9.16 10.74 0.28
N ARG A 127 9.55 10.60 1.56
CA ARG A 127 10.18 9.35 2.01
C ARG A 127 9.17 8.21 1.91
N LYS A 128 9.64 7.00 1.68
CA LYS A 128 8.74 5.83 1.52
C LYS A 128 7.78 5.66 2.69
N GLU A 129 8.25 5.89 3.91
CA GLU A 129 7.43 5.81 5.12
C GLU A 129 6.37 6.93 5.18
N GLU A 130 6.73 8.15 4.80
CA GLU A 130 5.82 9.28 4.72
C GLU A 130 4.77 9.05 3.62
N GLN A 131 5.18 8.59 2.45
CA GLN A 131 4.32 8.24 1.34
C GLN A 131 3.29 7.18 1.77
N THR A 132 3.76 6.08 2.35
CA THR A 132 2.89 5.01 2.83
C THR A 132 1.89 5.51 3.88
N ALA A 133 2.36 6.26 4.88
CA ALA A 133 1.50 6.76 5.95
C ALA A 133 0.42 7.72 5.44
N VAL A 134 0.77 8.61 4.51
CA VAL A 134 -0.17 9.56 3.86
C VAL A 134 -1.21 8.80 3.03
N LEU A 135 -0.80 7.84 2.22
CA LEU A 135 -1.72 7.04 1.41
C LEU A 135 -2.70 6.24 2.28
N LEU A 136 -2.20 5.59 3.32
CA LEU A 136 -3.06 4.85 4.27
C LEU A 136 -4.06 5.78 4.98
N PHE A 137 -3.66 7.00 5.32
CA PHE A 137 -4.51 7.94 6.03
C PHE A 137 -5.57 8.59 5.12
N TYR A 138 -5.13 9.14 3.97
CA TYR A 138 -6.01 9.93 3.11
C TYR A 138 -6.74 9.14 2.03
N MET A 139 -6.19 8.01 1.59
CA MET A 139 -6.77 7.22 0.50
C MET A 139 -7.47 5.95 0.99
N GLU A 140 -7.01 5.39 2.11
CA GLU A 140 -7.53 4.12 2.62
C GLU A 140 -8.24 4.28 3.98
N ASP A 141 -8.50 5.52 4.40
CA ASP A 141 -9.25 5.89 5.62
C ASP A 141 -8.78 5.16 6.89
N LYS A 142 -7.47 4.91 7.01
CA LYS A 142 -6.91 4.24 8.17
C LYS A 142 -6.68 5.25 9.31
N THR A 143 -7.08 4.86 10.49
CA THR A 143 -6.77 5.62 11.71
C THR A 143 -5.27 5.58 12.02
N HIS A 144 -4.77 6.57 12.76
CA HIS A 144 -3.36 6.59 13.22
C HIS A 144 -2.93 5.30 13.93
N LYS A 145 -3.85 4.69 14.72
CA LYS A 145 -3.59 3.43 15.43
C LYS A 145 -3.46 2.26 14.46
N GLU A 146 -4.27 2.20 13.42
CA GLU A 146 -4.18 1.17 12.38
C GLU A 146 -2.91 1.34 11.56
N ILE A 147 -2.57 2.57 11.16
CA ILE A 147 -1.32 2.88 10.45
C ILE A 147 -0.10 2.44 11.26
N ALA A 148 -0.07 2.73 12.55
CA ALA A 148 0.98 2.28 13.45
C ALA A 148 1.11 0.74 13.47
N LYS A 149 -0.03 0.02 13.48
CA LYS A 149 -0.07 -1.45 13.39
C LYS A 149 0.38 -1.96 12.01
N ILE A 150 -0.07 -1.33 10.92
CA ILE A 150 0.30 -1.70 9.54
C ILE A 150 1.81 -1.54 9.35
N MET A 151 2.36 -0.39 9.71
CA MET A 151 3.76 -0.04 9.50
C MET A 151 4.69 -0.59 10.60
N ASN A 152 4.14 -1.30 11.59
CA ASN A 152 4.88 -1.83 12.73
C ASN A 152 5.77 -0.79 13.42
N CYS A 153 5.21 0.39 13.71
CA CYS A 153 5.93 1.49 14.35
C CYS A 153 5.13 2.10 15.52
N PRO A 154 5.76 2.87 16.43
CA PRO A 154 5.07 3.58 17.49
C PRO A 154 4.01 4.56 16.92
N LEU A 155 2.93 4.76 17.66
CA LEU A 155 1.84 5.67 17.27
C LEU A 155 2.34 7.11 17.00
N GLY A 156 3.29 7.59 17.81
CA GLY A 156 3.91 8.92 17.62
C GLY A 156 4.67 9.01 16.29
N THR A 157 5.35 7.93 15.90
CA THR A 157 6.07 7.83 14.62
C THR A 157 5.09 7.88 13.44
N ALA A 158 4.00 7.10 13.49
CA ALA A 158 2.98 7.11 12.45
C ALA A 158 2.38 8.52 12.26
N LYS A 159 2.03 9.21 13.37
CA LYS A 159 1.54 10.60 13.33
C LYS A 159 2.58 11.56 12.70
N THR A 160 3.85 11.40 13.03
CA THR A 160 4.94 12.23 12.49
C THR A 160 5.10 12.01 10.98
N TYR A 161 5.02 10.76 10.49
CA TYR A 161 5.09 10.48 9.06
C TYR A 161 3.93 11.12 8.29
N ILE A 162 2.71 11.04 8.80
CA ILE A 162 1.53 11.66 8.19
C ILE A 162 1.69 13.18 8.15
N LEU A 163 2.09 13.80 9.27
CA LEU A 163 2.26 15.26 9.36
C LEU A 163 3.33 15.75 8.39
N LYS A 164 4.53 15.18 8.43
CA LYS A 164 5.64 15.57 7.54
C LYS A 164 5.32 15.30 6.06
N GLY A 165 4.67 14.19 5.76
CA GLY A 165 4.22 13.89 4.41
C GLY A 165 3.22 14.91 3.90
N LYS A 166 2.21 15.26 4.71
CA LYS A 166 1.25 16.31 4.39
C LYS A 166 1.93 17.66 4.13
N GLU A 167 2.81 18.11 5.02
CA GLU A 167 3.55 19.37 4.87
C GLU A 167 4.31 19.43 3.55
N ARG A 168 5.07 18.38 3.21
CA ARG A 168 5.82 18.30 1.96
C ARG A 168 4.93 18.32 0.73
N LEU A 169 3.82 17.56 0.75
CA LEU A 169 2.82 17.57 -0.33
C LEU A 169 2.21 18.95 -0.52
N THR A 170 1.81 19.62 0.59
CA THR A 170 1.24 20.96 0.55
C THR A 170 2.22 21.93 -0.10
N VAL A 171 3.49 21.95 0.32
CA VAL A 171 4.51 22.84 -0.25
C VAL A 171 4.69 22.58 -1.76
N TYR A 172 4.76 21.32 -2.18
CA TYR A 172 4.95 20.96 -3.58
C TYR A 172 3.72 21.37 -4.42
N LEU A 173 2.53 20.97 -3.99
CA LEU A 173 1.29 21.21 -4.73
C LEU A 173 0.95 22.71 -4.81
N THR A 174 1.21 23.48 -3.76
CA THR A 174 1.05 24.95 -3.81
C THR A 174 1.98 25.57 -4.85
N LYS A 175 3.25 25.14 -4.93
CA LYS A 175 4.18 25.59 -5.98
C LYS A 175 3.76 25.18 -7.39
N ALA A 176 3.07 24.06 -7.53
CA ALA A 176 2.53 23.57 -8.80
C ALA A 176 1.18 24.22 -9.17
N GLY A 177 0.66 25.17 -8.37
CA GLY A 177 -0.57 25.89 -8.65
C GLY A 177 -1.85 25.27 -8.05
N TYR A 178 -1.73 24.22 -7.24
CA TYR A 178 -2.85 23.58 -6.54
C TYR A 178 -3.00 24.14 -5.12
N GLY A 179 -3.46 25.34 -4.96
CA GLY A 179 -3.71 25.88 -3.64
C GLY A 179 -3.96 27.38 -3.69
N ASN A 180 -5.19 27.74 -3.59
CA ASN A 180 -5.64 29.05 -3.14
C ASN A 180 -6.17 28.93 -1.74
#